data_838496e9d36c737628ade756f17d7d4c
#
_entry.id   838496e9d36c737628ade756f17d7d4c
#
_cell.length_a   1.000
_cell.length_b   1.000
_cell.length_c   1.000
_cell.angle_alpha   90.00
_cell.angle_beta   90.00
_cell.angle_gamma   90.00
#
_symmetry.space_group_name_H-M   'P 1'
#
loop_
_entity.id
_entity.type
_entity.pdbx_description
1 polymer ?
#
loop_
_entity_poly.entity_id
_entity_poly.type
_entity_poly.pdbx_seq_one_letter_code
_entity_poly.pdbx_strand_id
1 'polypeptide(L)'
;MSSYLALLMFPALMAFIIAGFPIAFSMILVATGFGIIQFGDVAAYQLLTKIEDTASNSILAAVPLFIFMGAMLERSGIAERLFEAIHMWTRRLPGGLGIGAIILGTLFAASSGVVGATEAVIGMLAIPVMLKHQYSKSLMSGTICASGSLGTAIPPSITVVVLGPVAGVSVGSLFSGLLIPGFLMAAMFLIYIVGVAYLKPEMAPRIQEQEPDIPFGDKLRITLIALVPTMLLIFTVLGTILLG
;
A
#
# COMPACT_ATOMS: atom_id res chain seq x y z
N MET A 1 -40.43 6.63 -9.12
CA MET A 1 -39.50 7.80 -9.24
C MET A 1 -38.15 7.58 -8.54
N SER A 2 -38.06 6.70 -7.55
CA SER A 2 -36.84 6.49 -6.75
C SER A 2 -35.61 5.89 -7.49
N SER A 3 -35.82 4.97 -8.45
CA SER A 3 -34.70 4.29 -9.14
C SER A 3 -33.90 5.20 -10.06
N TYR A 4 -34.52 6.19 -10.68
CA TYR A 4 -33.82 7.15 -11.56
C TYR A 4 -32.97 8.15 -10.76
N LEU A 5 -33.44 8.53 -9.55
CA LEU A 5 -32.66 9.44 -8.69
C LEU A 5 -31.34 8.78 -8.24
N ALA A 6 -31.39 7.51 -7.87
CA ALA A 6 -30.18 6.78 -7.48
C ALA A 6 -29.15 6.66 -8.64
N LEU A 7 -29.67 6.48 -9.88
CA LEU A 7 -28.81 6.46 -11.08
C LEU A 7 -28.17 7.82 -11.36
N LEU A 8 -28.82 8.93 -11.07
CA LEU A 8 -28.30 10.28 -11.27
C LEU A 8 -27.21 10.67 -10.25
N MET A 9 -27.13 9.99 -9.10
CA MET A 9 -26.05 10.24 -8.13
C MET A 9 -24.66 9.99 -8.71
N PHE A 10 -24.49 8.94 -9.55
CA PHE A 10 -23.18 8.63 -10.15
C PHE A 10 -22.68 9.70 -11.12
N PRO A 11 -23.48 10.15 -12.13
CA PRO A 11 -23.07 11.26 -12.98
C PRO A 11 -22.83 12.56 -12.21
N ALA A 12 -23.66 12.87 -11.20
CA ALA A 12 -23.46 14.04 -10.36
C ALA A 12 -22.11 13.96 -9.59
N LEU A 13 -21.81 12.81 -9.00
CA LEU A 13 -20.53 12.58 -8.33
C LEU A 13 -19.35 12.76 -9.30
N MET A 14 -19.44 12.17 -10.49
CA MET A 14 -18.42 12.31 -11.52
C MET A 14 -18.24 13.77 -11.96
N ALA A 15 -19.31 14.52 -12.11
CA ALA A 15 -19.25 15.93 -12.47
C ALA A 15 -18.49 16.76 -11.42
N PHE A 16 -18.73 16.54 -10.12
CA PHE A 16 -17.99 17.22 -9.06
C PHE A 16 -16.52 16.84 -9.03
N ILE A 17 -16.19 15.54 -9.24
CA ILE A 17 -14.80 15.07 -9.27
C ILE A 17 -14.06 15.68 -10.47
N ILE A 18 -14.68 15.70 -11.66
CA ILE A 18 -14.09 16.30 -12.87
C ILE A 18 -13.94 17.82 -12.72
N ALA A 19 -14.85 18.48 -12.00
CA ALA A 19 -14.73 19.90 -11.66
C ALA A 19 -13.60 20.22 -10.66
N GLY A 20 -12.89 19.18 -10.13
CA GLY A 20 -11.75 19.34 -9.24
C GLY A 20 -12.09 19.38 -7.74
N PHE A 21 -13.32 19.07 -7.36
CA PHE A 21 -13.67 18.96 -5.94
C PHE A 21 -13.06 17.68 -5.33
N PRO A 22 -12.51 17.74 -4.10
CA PRO A 22 -12.04 16.56 -3.40
C PRO A 22 -13.15 15.52 -3.24
N ILE A 23 -12.83 14.24 -3.44
CA ILE A 23 -13.79 13.13 -3.45
C ILE A 23 -14.67 13.11 -2.20
N ALA A 24 -14.11 13.34 -1.02
CA ALA A 24 -14.85 13.36 0.24
C ALA A 24 -15.97 14.40 0.26
N PHE A 25 -15.67 15.64 -0.16
CA PHE A 25 -16.67 16.70 -0.25
C PHE A 25 -17.72 16.42 -1.33
N SER A 26 -17.29 15.90 -2.48
CA SER A 26 -18.20 15.50 -3.57
C SER A 26 -19.20 14.43 -3.10
N MET A 27 -18.72 13.43 -2.38
CA MET A 27 -19.56 12.36 -1.83
C MET A 27 -20.58 12.91 -0.81
N ILE A 28 -20.14 13.76 0.12
CA ILE A 28 -21.03 14.37 1.13
C ILE A 28 -22.09 15.26 0.45
N LEU A 29 -21.70 16.11 -0.48
CA LEU A 29 -22.61 16.99 -1.21
C LEU A 29 -23.67 16.22 -1.99
N VAL A 30 -23.24 15.21 -2.75
CA VAL A 30 -24.14 14.39 -3.55
C VAL A 30 -25.07 13.57 -2.64
N ALA A 31 -24.51 12.91 -1.62
CA ALA A 31 -25.31 12.11 -0.68
C ALA A 31 -26.34 12.96 0.06
N THR A 32 -25.95 14.14 0.55
CA THR A 32 -26.84 15.06 1.27
C THR A 32 -27.90 15.64 0.33
N GLY A 33 -27.51 16.13 -0.84
CA GLY A 33 -28.41 16.75 -1.80
C GLY A 33 -29.50 15.76 -2.31
N PHE A 34 -29.08 14.59 -2.76
CA PHE A 34 -30.01 13.56 -3.20
C PHE A 34 -30.81 12.95 -2.02
N GLY A 35 -30.20 12.85 -0.84
CA GLY A 35 -30.87 12.41 0.38
C GLY A 35 -32.02 13.34 0.76
N ILE A 36 -31.82 14.65 0.76
CA ILE A 36 -32.88 15.64 1.07
C ILE A 36 -34.00 15.59 0.02
N ILE A 37 -33.64 15.46 -1.26
CA ILE A 37 -34.63 15.33 -2.34
C ILE A 37 -35.50 14.08 -2.19
N GLN A 38 -34.90 12.97 -1.71
CA GLN A 38 -35.56 11.66 -1.60
C GLN A 38 -36.37 11.51 -0.30
N PHE A 39 -35.76 11.93 0.84
CA PHE A 39 -36.24 11.64 2.19
C PHE A 39 -36.67 12.90 2.98
N GLY A 40 -36.49 14.09 2.40
CA GLY A 40 -36.80 15.35 3.08
C GLY A 40 -36.00 15.54 4.37
N ASP A 41 -36.62 16.06 5.41
CA ASP A 41 -35.98 16.35 6.71
C ASP A 41 -35.35 15.12 7.40
N VAL A 42 -35.89 13.92 7.11
CA VAL A 42 -35.37 12.66 7.64
C VAL A 42 -33.91 12.41 7.18
N ALA A 43 -33.54 12.91 5.99
CA ALA A 43 -32.18 12.76 5.49
C ALA A 43 -31.15 13.49 6.37
N ALA A 44 -31.49 14.66 6.90
CA ALA A 44 -30.62 15.43 7.79
C ALA A 44 -30.39 14.67 9.10
N TYR A 45 -31.43 14.07 9.66
CA TYR A 45 -31.32 13.27 10.87
C TYR A 45 -30.47 12.01 10.64
N GLN A 46 -30.69 11.29 9.53
CA GLN A 46 -29.88 10.11 9.17
C GLN A 46 -28.41 10.48 8.95
N LEU A 47 -28.12 11.64 8.35
CA LEU A 47 -26.75 12.11 8.16
C LEU A 47 -26.08 12.38 9.51
N LEU A 48 -26.75 13.08 10.43
CA LEU A 48 -26.23 13.34 11.77
C LEU A 48 -25.96 12.04 12.54
N THR A 49 -26.90 11.11 12.54
CA THR A 49 -26.72 9.80 13.19
C THR A 49 -25.51 9.05 12.59
N LYS A 50 -25.36 9.09 11.27
CA LYS A 50 -24.22 8.45 10.59
C LYS A 50 -22.88 9.11 10.94
N ILE A 51 -22.86 10.43 11.09
CA ILE A 51 -21.66 11.17 11.54
C ILE A 51 -21.32 10.78 12.99
N GLU A 52 -22.31 10.73 13.87
CA GLU A 52 -22.12 10.31 15.27
C GLU A 52 -21.63 8.87 15.37
N ASP A 53 -22.25 7.92 14.66
CA ASP A 53 -21.83 6.51 14.60
C ASP A 53 -20.39 6.37 14.13
N THR A 54 -20.02 7.15 13.10
CA THR A 54 -18.67 7.11 12.54
C THR A 54 -17.66 7.74 13.48
N ALA A 55 -17.98 8.89 14.08
CA ALA A 55 -17.11 9.60 15.01
C ALA A 55 -16.90 8.84 16.33
N SER A 56 -17.91 8.09 16.77
CA SER A 56 -17.86 7.28 17.99
C SER A 56 -17.21 5.91 17.79
N ASN A 57 -16.87 5.55 16.54
CA ASN A 57 -16.34 4.23 16.24
C ASN A 57 -14.85 4.16 16.63
N SER A 58 -14.55 3.40 17.68
CA SER A 58 -13.18 3.22 18.19
C SER A 58 -12.21 2.57 17.18
N ILE A 59 -12.73 1.76 16.26
CA ILE A 59 -11.91 1.12 15.21
C ILE A 59 -11.39 2.18 14.23
N LEU A 60 -12.21 3.17 13.88
CA LEU A 60 -11.80 4.24 12.97
C LEU A 60 -10.78 5.19 13.61
N ALA A 61 -10.72 5.28 14.93
CA ALA A 61 -9.66 6.01 15.64
C ALA A 61 -8.25 5.42 15.39
N ALA A 62 -8.16 4.16 14.98
CA ALA A 62 -6.90 3.55 14.60
C ALA A 62 -6.30 4.14 13.29
N VAL A 63 -7.14 4.68 12.39
CA VAL A 63 -6.69 5.21 11.09
C VAL A 63 -5.63 6.32 11.23
N PRO A 64 -5.84 7.39 12.01
CA PRO A 64 -4.82 8.40 12.23
C PRO A 64 -3.52 7.85 12.84
N LEU A 65 -3.64 6.85 13.73
CA LEU A 65 -2.48 6.21 14.36
C LEU A 65 -1.67 5.40 13.34
N PHE A 66 -2.33 4.67 12.44
CA PHE A 66 -1.66 3.97 11.34
C PHE A 66 -0.97 4.93 10.37
N ILE A 67 -1.61 6.05 10.02
CA ILE A 67 -1.00 7.09 9.18
C ILE A 67 0.24 7.67 9.86
N PHE A 68 0.15 7.96 11.15
CA PHE A 68 1.27 8.46 11.93
C PHE A 68 2.42 7.44 11.99
N MET A 69 2.11 6.17 12.23
CA MET A 69 3.08 5.08 12.22
C MET A 69 3.77 4.96 10.86
N GLY A 70 3.01 4.98 9.76
CA GLY A 70 3.56 4.95 8.40
C GLY A 70 4.49 6.12 8.12
N ALA A 71 4.08 7.35 8.49
CA ALA A 71 4.90 8.55 8.32
C ALA A 71 6.19 8.52 9.17
N MET A 72 6.14 7.97 10.38
CA MET A 72 7.33 7.78 11.22
C MET A 72 8.28 6.75 10.61
N LEU A 73 7.74 5.66 10.08
CA LEU A 73 8.53 4.64 9.41
C LEU A 73 9.24 5.19 8.16
N GLU A 74 8.52 5.98 7.37
CA GLU A 74 9.05 6.64 6.16
C GLU A 74 10.24 7.56 6.50
N ARG A 75 10.13 8.32 7.59
CA ARG A 75 11.16 9.29 8.02
C ARG A 75 12.30 8.67 8.84
N SER A 76 12.18 7.43 9.24
CA SER A 76 13.17 6.75 10.11
C SER A 76 14.45 6.32 9.40
N GLY A 77 14.50 6.37 8.05
CA GLY A 77 15.60 5.84 7.25
C GLY A 77 15.67 4.31 7.23
N ILE A 78 14.63 3.63 7.72
CA ILE A 78 14.55 2.16 7.69
C ILE A 78 14.41 1.66 6.25
N ALA A 79 13.67 2.39 5.40
CA ALA A 79 13.46 2.03 4.01
C ALA A 79 14.76 1.96 3.21
N GLU A 80 15.64 2.95 3.39
CA GLU A 80 16.95 3.01 2.74
C GLU A 80 17.81 1.81 3.15
N ARG A 81 17.87 1.53 4.45
CA ARG A 81 18.65 0.39 4.99
C ARG A 81 18.12 -0.95 4.51
N LEU A 82 16.79 -1.10 4.42
CA LEU A 82 16.15 -2.30 3.88
C LEU A 82 16.45 -2.45 2.39
N PHE A 83 16.35 -1.34 1.62
CA PHE A 83 16.65 -1.37 0.20
C PHE A 83 18.09 -1.79 -0.06
N GLU A 84 19.06 -1.20 0.64
CA GLU A 84 20.48 -1.57 0.56
C GLU A 84 20.70 -3.04 0.92
N ALA A 85 20.11 -3.50 2.03
CA ALA A 85 20.21 -4.88 2.48
C ALA A 85 19.65 -5.86 1.42
N ILE A 86 18.44 -5.60 0.88
CA ILE A 86 17.83 -6.45 -0.14
C ILE A 86 18.64 -6.37 -1.44
N HIS A 87 19.09 -5.19 -1.83
CA HIS A 87 19.90 -5.00 -3.03
C HIS A 87 21.18 -5.82 -3.01
N MET A 88 21.87 -5.90 -1.88
CA MET A 88 23.07 -6.74 -1.74
C MET A 88 22.84 -8.22 -2.09
N TRP A 89 21.63 -8.74 -1.85
CA TRP A 89 21.26 -10.13 -2.15
C TRP A 89 20.75 -10.32 -3.57
N THR A 90 20.03 -9.33 -4.09
CA THR A 90 19.35 -9.43 -5.39
C THR A 90 20.20 -8.95 -6.57
N ARG A 91 21.24 -8.17 -6.35
CA ARG A 91 22.05 -7.51 -7.41
C ARG A 91 22.62 -8.47 -8.47
N ARG A 92 22.91 -9.71 -8.09
CA ARG A 92 23.42 -10.74 -9.02
C ARG A 92 22.34 -11.43 -9.83
N LEU A 93 21.08 -11.26 -9.44
CA LEU A 93 19.95 -11.87 -10.13
C LEU A 93 19.54 -11.03 -11.35
N PRO A 94 19.11 -11.69 -12.46
CA PRO A 94 18.45 -10.94 -13.53
C PRO A 94 17.18 -10.29 -12.99
N GLY A 95 17.00 -9.01 -13.29
CA GLY A 95 15.88 -8.25 -12.71
C GLY A 95 16.03 -7.92 -11.22
N GLY A 96 17.22 -8.04 -10.65
CA GLY A 96 17.48 -7.95 -9.21
C GLY A 96 16.96 -6.67 -8.55
N LEU A 97 17.04 -5.51 -9.22
CA LEU A 97 16.47 -4.26 -8.70
C LEU A 97 14.94 -4.30 -8.63
N GLY A 98 14.29 -4.90 -9.63
CA GLY A 98 12.84 -5.08 -9.62
C GLY A 98 12.39 -6.05 -8.54
N ILE A 99 13.10 -7.17 -8.39
CA ILE A 99 12.88 -8.13 -7.29
C ILE A 99 13.04 -7.43 -5.95
N GLY A 100 14.11 -6.66 -5.79
CA GLY A 100 14.37 -5.88 -4.57
C GLY A 100 13.27 -4.88 -4.24
N ALA A 101 12.76 -4.18 -5.25
CA ALA A 101 11.66 -3.22 -5.09
C ALA A 101 10.35 -3.91 -4.65
N ILE A 102 10.00 -5.09 -5.19
CA ILE A 102 8.82 -5.83 -4.76
C ILE A 102 8.99 -6.38 -3.34
N ILE A 103 10.15 -6.92 -2.99
CA ILE A 103 10.41 -7.39 -1.62
C ILE A 103 10.32 -6.23 -0.63
N LEU A 104 10.97 -5.09 -0.94
CA LEU A 104 10.88 -3.89 -0.12
C LEU A 104 9.43 -3.43 0.02
N GLY A 105 8.68 -3.38 -1.11
CA GLY A 105 7.26 -3.04 -1.11
C GLY A 105 6.41 -3.95 -0.24
N THR A 106 6.68 -5.25 -0.28
CA THR A 106 6.00 -6.25 0.55
C THR A 106 6.23 -5.98 2.05
N LEU A 107 7.49 -5.74 2.44
CA LEU A 107 7.84 -5.45 3.83
C LEU A 107 7.29 -4.09 4.30
N PHE A 108 7.36 -3.09 3.42
CA PHE A 108 6.85 -1.76 3.72
C PHE A 108 5.32 -1.72 3.75
N ALA A 109 4.66 -2.44 2.85
CA ALA A 109 3.21 -2.65 2.86
C ALA A 109 2.74 -3.23 4.19
N ALA A 110 3.39 -4.31 4.63
CA ALA A 110 3.09 -4.98 5.90
C ALA A 110 3.37 -4.12 7.15
N SER A 111 4.05 -3.00 7.01
CA SER A 111 4.39 -2.10 8.13
C SER A 111 3.65 -0.76 8.10
N SER A 112 3.33 -0.21 6.92
CA SER A 112 2.73 1.13 6.79
C SER A 112 1.23 1.10 6.45
N GLY A 113 0.79 0.14 5.65
CA GLY A 113 -0.59 0.03 5.17
C GLY A 113 -1.07 1.19 4.28
N VAL A 114 -0.15 2.04 3.80
CA VAL A 114 -0.44 3.25 3.00
C VAL A 114 0.19 3.11 1.62
N VAL A 115 -0.62 3.09 0.57
CA VAL A 115 -0.15 2.88 -0.82
C VAL A 115 0.73 4.02 -1.31
N GLY A 116 0.22 5.25 -1.33
CA GLY A 116 0.92 6.39 -1.93
C GLY A 116 2.27 6.71 -1.28
N ALA A 117 2.37 6.62 0.04
CA ALA A 117 3.62 6.81 0.76
C ALA A 117 4.64 5.72 0.41
N THR A 118 4.20 4.45 0.37
CA THR A 118 5.04 3.31 -0.03
C THR A 118 5.58 3.47 -1.45
N GLU A 119 4.72 3.86 -2.41
CA GLU A 119 5.14 4.11 -3.79
C GLU A 119 6.16 5.24 -3.89
N ALA A 120 5.94 6.34 -3.17
CA ALA A 120 6.85 7.48 -3.16
C ALA A 120 8.24 7.09 -2.63
N VAL A 121 8.30 6.39 -1.51
CA VAL A 121 9.57 5.96 -0.89
C VAL A 121 10.30 4.98 -1.80
N ILE A 122 9.63 3.94 -2.28
CA ILE A 122 10.26 2.95 -3.17
C ILE A 122 10.68 3.61 -4.49
N GLY A 123 9.86 4.52 -5.02
CA GLY A 123 10.20 5.28 -6.22
C GLY A 123 11.45 6.13 -6.03
N MET A 124 11.56 6.89 -4.94
CA MET A 124 12.74 7.70 -4.66
C MET A 124 14.02 6.87 -4.52
N LEU A 125 13.93 5.67 -3.96
CA LEU A 125 15.09 4.79 -3.78
C LEU A 125 15.44 3.99 -5.04
N ALA A 126 14.45 3.40 -5.69
CA ALA A 126 14.66 2.46 -6.79
C ALA A 126 14.86 3.14 -8.15
N ILE A 127 14.14 4.24 -8.44
CA ILE A 127 14.18 4.89 -9.76
C ILE A 127 15.59 5.33 -10.15
N PRO A 128 16.36 6.07 -9.32
CA PRO A 128 17.69 6.52 -9.68
C PRO A 128 18.62 5.35 -10.01
N VAL A 129 18.54 4.28 -9.20
CA VAL A 129 19.39 3.09 -9.38
C VAL A 129 18.98 2.30 -10.64
N MET A 130 17.67 2.12 -10.86
CA MET A 130 17.15 1.45 -12.06
C MET A 130 17.48 2.21 -13.35
N LEU A 131 17.42 3.56 -13.33
CA LEU A 131 17.82 4.40 -14.48
C LEU A 131 19.32 4.28 -14.77
N LYS A 132 20.16 4.31 -13.74
CA LYS A 132 21.62 4.11 -13.87
C LYS A 132 21.94 2.79 -14.57
N HIS A 133 21.18 1.73 -14.26
CA HIS A 133 21.35 0.40 -14.83
C HIS A 133 20.47 0.13 -16.07
N GLN A 134 19.97 1.18 -16.72
CA GLN A 134 19.25 1.10 -17.99
C GLN A 134 18.02 0.20 -18.00
N TYR A 135 17.31 0.09 -16.88
CA TYR A 135 16.02 -0.59 -16.85
C TYR A 135 15.01 0.12 -17.73
N SER A 136 14.14 -0.63 -18.40
CA SER A 136 13.08 -0.04 -19.21
C SER A 136 12.14 0.77 -18.33
N LYS A 137 11.77 1.97 -18.79
CA LYS A 137 10.88 2.88 -18.04
C LYS A 137 9.54 2.25 -17.72
N SER A 138 9.01 1.42 -18.63
CA SER A 138 7.75 0.71 -18.46
C SER A 138 7.82 -0.33 -17.33
N LEU A 139 8.89 -1.15 -17.30
CA LEU A 139 9.08 -2.12 -16.23
C LEU A 139 9.32 -1.44 -14.88
N MET A 140 10.11 -0.37 -14.87
CA MET A 140 10.41 0.41 -13.67
C MET A 140 9.14 1.00 -13.05
N SER A 141 8.34 1.74 -13.82
CA SER A 141 7.09 2.33 -13.31
C SER A 141 6.10 1.25 -12.88
N GLY A 142 5.92 0.19 -13.69
CA GLY A 142 5.06 -0.92 -13.34
C GLY A 142 5.47 -1.63 -12.06
N THR A 143 6.78 -1.82 -11.84
CA THR A 143 7.30 -2.44 -10.60
C THR A 143 7.01 -1.59 -9.37
N ILE A 144 7.19 -0.25 -9.47
CA ILE A 144 6.93 0.66 -8.35
C ILE A 144 5.44 0.69 -8.00
N CYS A 145 4.57 0.87 -9.00
CA CYS A 145 3.12 0.85 -8.77
C CYS A 145 2.65 -0.51 -8.22
N ALA A 146 3.19 -1.62 -8.75
CA ALA A 146 2.88 -2.95 -8.24
C ALA A 146 3.34 -3.13 -6.78
N SER A 147 4.55 -2.68 -6.44
CA SER A 147 5.05 -2.77 -5.07
C SER A 147 4.23 -1.93 -4.09
N GLY A 148 3.80 -0.75 -4.49
CA GLY A 148 2.95 0.12 -3.68
C GLY A 148 1.54 -0.43 -3.47
N SER A 149 0.95 -1.04 -4.50
CA SER A 149 -0.40 -1.63 -4.41
C SER A 149 -0.50 -2.74 -3.36
N LEU A 150 0.62 -3.39 -3.00
CA LEU A 150 0.66 -4.38 -1.91
C LEU A 150 0.22 -3.80 -0.56
N GLY A 151 0.35 -2.48 -0.35
CA GLY A 151 -0.10 -1.81 0.88
C GLY A 151 -1.60 -1.89 1.15
N THR A 152 -2.42 -2.15 0.14
CA THR A 152 -3.86 -2.42 0.33
C THR A 152 -4.15 -3.89 0.57
N ALA A 153 -3.30 -4.80 0.10
CA ALA A 153 -3.55 -6.23 0.10
C ALA A 153 -2.86 -6.97 1.26
N ILE A 154 -1.73 -6.44 1.75
CA ILE A 154 -1.00 -7.06 2.87
C ILE A 154 -1.36 -6.34 4.17
N PRO A 155 -1.87 -7.06 5.19
CA PRO A 155 -2.16 -6.46 6.49
C PRO A 155 -0.88 -5.95 7.20
N PRO A 156 -1.00 -4.88 8.03
CA PRO A 156 -2.18 -4.05 8.28
C PRO A 156 -2.46 -3.07 7.14
N SER A 157 -3.72 -2.93 6.74
CA SER A 157 -4.14 -2.03 5.67
C SER A 157 -5.19 -1.04 6.19
N ILE A 158 -4.95 0.26 5.99
CA ILE A 158 -5.88 1.32 6.38
C ILE A 158 -7.23 1.17 5.66
N THR A 159 -7.21 0.77 4.39
CA THR A 159 -8.41 0.54 3.61
C THR A 159 -9.31 -0.50 4.26
N VAL A 160 -8.74 -1.57 4.80
CA VAL A 160 -9.48 -2.65 5.47
C VAL A 160 -10.00 -2.22 6.82
N VAL A 161 -9.24 -1.41 7.57
CA VAL A 161 -9.70 -0.84 8.85
C VAL A 161 -10.94 0.02 8.64
N VAL A 162 -11.01 0.77 7.55
CA VAL A 162 -12.20 1.57 7.20
C VAL A 162 -13.34 0.69 6.67
N LEU A 163 -13.01 -0.32 5.86
CA LEU A 163 -14.00 -1.21 5.26
C LEU A 163 -14.74 -2.06 6.31
N GLY A 164 -14.06 -2.53 7.34
CA GLY A 164 -14.64 -3.40 8.37
C GLY A 164 -15.91 -2.83 8.99
N PRO A 165 -15.91 -1.66 9.64
CA PRO A 165 -17.09 -1.02 10.19
C PRO A 165 -18.17 -0.71 9.16
N VAL A 166 -17.78 -0.31 7.95
CA VAL A 166 -18.74 0.01 6.87
C VAL A 166 -19.47 -1.24 6.38
N ALA A 167 -18.74 -2.36 6.26
CA ALA A 167 -19.30 -3.65 5.84
C ALA A 167 -19.93 -4.46 6.99
N GLY A 168 -19.78 -4.03 8.25
CA GLY A 168 -20.23 -4.78 9.41
C GLY A 168 -19.47 -6.09 9.65
N VAL A 169 -18.21 -6.15 9.22
CA VAL A 169 -17.35 -7.33 9.34
C VAL A 169 -16.18 -7.02 10.25
N SER A 170 -15.75 -8.01 11.04
CA SER A 170 -14.58 -7.88 11.91
C SER A 170 -13.32 -7.58 11.09
N VAL A 171 -12.59 -6.53 11.48
CA VAL A 171 -11.31 -6.13 10.85
C VAL A 171 -10.27 -7.26 10.97
N GLY A 172 -10.22 -7.96 12.10
CA GLY A 172 -9.33 -9.11 12.29
C GLY A 172 -9.63 -10.25 11.31
N SER A 173 -10.92 -10.55 11.06
CA SER A 173 -11.32 -11.56 10.07
C SER A 173 -10.94 -11.14 8.65
N LEU A 174 -11.08 -9.85 8.31
CA LEU A 174 -10.67 -9.32 7.02
C LEU A 174 -9.15 -9.42 6.84
N PHE A 175 -8.38 -9.08 7.85
CA PHE A 175 -6.92 -9.20 7.80
C PHE A 175 -6.47 -10.65 7.63
N SER A 176 -7.06 -11.58 8.39
CA SER A 176 -6.76 -13.01 8.25
C SER A 176 -7.07 -13.51 6.83
N GLY A 177 -8.18 -13.07 6.24
CA GLY A 177 -8.57 -13.42 4.88
C GLY A 177 -7.64 -12.84 3.80
N LEU A 178 -7.03 -11.67 4.05
CA LEU A 178 -6.15 -10.98 3.09
C LEU A 178 -4.70 -11.47 3.11
N LEU A 179 -4.26 -12.17 4.17
CA LEU A 179 -2.87 -12.65 4.26
C LEU A 179 -2.48 -13.50 3.05
N ILE A 180 -3.26 -14.53 2.76
CA ILE A 180 -2.96 -15.46 1.65
C ILE A 180 -3.02 -14.75 0.29
N PRO A 181 -4.10 -14.02 -0.08
CA PRO A 181 -4.16 -13.28 -1.34
C PRO A 181 -3.04 -12.24 -1.48
N GLY A 182 -2.70 -11.52 -0.42
CA GLY A 182 -1.66 -10.49 -0.43
C GLY A 182 -0.27 -11.07 -0.73
N PHE A 183 0.11 -12.16 -0.05
CA PHE A 183 1.38 -12.84 -0.34
C PHE A 183 1.37 -13.53 -1.70
N LEU A 184 0.23 -14.08 -2.14
CA LEU A 184 0.10 -14.63 -3.48
C LEU A 184 0.33 -13.57 -4.55
N MET A 185 -0.24 -12.38 -4.36
CA MET A 185 -0.05 -11.25 -5.27
C MET A 185 1.42 -10.81 -5.31
N ALA A 186 2.09 -10.70 -4.17
CA ALA A 186 3.52 -10.41 -4.11
C ALA A 186 4.36 -11.47 -4.86
N ALA A 187 4.04 -12.74 -4.67
CA ALA A 187 4.70 -13.85 -5.37
C ALA A 187 4.48 -13.78 -6.89
N MET A 188 3.26 -13.47 -7.34
CA MET A 188 2.96 -13.29 -8.77
C MET A 188 3.76 -12.12 -9.38
N PHE A 189 3.91 -11.01 -8.67
CA PHE A 189 4.75 -9.89 -9.12
C PHE A 189 6.22 -10.29 -9.22
N LEU A 190 6.74 -11.03 -8.25
CA LEU A 190 8.10 -11.56 -8.30
C LEU A 190 8.30 -12.51 -9.49
N ILE A 191 7.37 -13.44 -9.70
CA ILE A 191 7.40 -14.38 -10.84
C ILE A 191 7.37 -13.61 -12.17
N TYR A 192 6.53 -12.57 -12.27
CA TYR A 192 6.46 -11.74 -13.46
C TYR A 192 7.79 -11.03 -13.75
N ILE A 193 8.41 -10.38 -12.74
CA ILE A 193 9.68 -9.69 -12.91
C ILE A 193 10.80 -10.65 -13.30
N VAL A 194 10.88 -11.79 -12.63
CA VAL A 194 11.84 -12.83 -12.96
C VAL A 194 11.60 -13.33 -14.39
N GLY A 195 10.37 -13.61 -14.77
CA GLY A 195 9.99 -14.04 -16.12
C GLY A 195 10.41 -13.00 -17.18
N VAL A 196 10.10 -11.73 -16.98
CA VAL A 196 10.52 -10.65 -17.90
C VAL A 196 12.02 -10.54 -17.98
N ALA A 197 12.74 -10.64 -16.85
CA ALA A 197 14.19 -10.54 -16.81
C ALA A 197 14.89 -11.69 -17.55
N TYR A 198 14.29 -12.87 -17.59
CA TYR A 198 14.80 -14.01 -18.38
C TYR A 198 14.41 -13.96 -19.85
N LEU A 199 13.14 -13.58 -20.14
CA LEU A 199 12.62 -13.56 -21.52
C LEU A 199 13.06 -12.32 -22.30
N LYS A 200 13.25 -11.19 -21.61
CA LYS A 200 13.64 -9.90 -22.20
C LYS A 200 14.75 -9.25 -21.35
N PRO A 201 15.98 -9.74 -21.42
CA PRO A 201 17.10 -9.20 -20.59
C PRO A 201 17.36 -7.71 -20.82
N GLU A 202 16.97 -7.17 -21.97
CA GLU A 202 17.09 -5.75 -22.32
C GLU A 202 16.22 -4.86 -21.42
N MET A 203 15.11 -5.38 -20.89
CA MET A 203 14.20 -4.62 -20.02
C MET A 203 14.67 -4.56 -18.56
N ALA A 204 15.44 -5.56 -18.13
CA ALA A 204 15.93 -5.71 -16.77
C ALA A 204 17.39 -6.22 -16.76
N PRO A 205 18.35 -5.40 -17.18
CA PRO A 205 19.74 -5.81 -17.27
C PRO A 205 20.30 -6.27 -15.94
N ARG A 206 21.26 -7.21 -15.99
CA ARG A 206 22.03 -7.60 -14.81
C ARG A 206 23.00 -6.52 -14.43
N ILE A 207 23.16 -6.27 -13.15
CA ILE A 207 24.15 -5.34 -12.65
C ILE A 207 25.54 -6.02 -12.77
N GLN A 208 26.41 -5.43 -13.59
CA GLN A 208 27.78 -5.93 -13.81
C GLN A 208 28.82 -5.17 -12.95
N GLU A 209 28.38 -4.32 -12.02
CA GLU A 209 29.32 -3.60 -11.17
C GLU A 209 30.13 -4.59 -10.31
N GLN A 210 31.44 -4.48 -10.40
CA GLN A 210 32.41 -5.18 -9.57
C GLN A 210 32.54 -4.46 -8.21
N GLU A 211 31.43 -4.34 -7.48
CA GLU A 211 31.55 -3.96 -6.09
C GLU A 211 32.24 -5.09 -5.31
N PRO A 212 33.16 -4.75 -4.40
CA PRO A 212 33.87 -5.74 -3.61
C PRO A 212 32.88 -6.67 -2.91
N ASP A 213 33.19 -7.97 -2.93
CA ASP A 213 32.33 -8.98 -2.29
C ASP A 213 32.37 -8.77 -0.78
N ILE A 214 31.26 -8.30 -0.25
CA ILE A 214 31.08 -8.17 1.20
C ILE A 214 31.07 -9.59 1.78
N PRO A 215 31.84 -9.90 2.83
CA PRO A 215 31.82 -11.20 3.49
C PRO A 215 30.41 -11.59 3.91
N PHE A 216 30.10 -12.88 3.82
CA PHE A 216 28.74 -13.38 4.16
C PHE A 216 28.28 -12.97 5.55
N GLY A 217 29.21 -12.93 6.54
CA GLY A 217 28.92 -12.50 7.90
C GLY A 217 28.49 -11.03 7.98
N ASP A 218 29.12 -10.15 7.23
CA ASP A 218 28.75 -8.72 7.19
C ASP A 218 27.46 -8.51 6.45
N LYS A 219 27.21 -9.23 5.34
CA LYS A 219 25.90 -9.24 4.67
C LYS A 219 24.77 -9.61 5.61
N LEU A 220 24.95 -10.71 6.36
CA LEU A 220 23.95 -11.19 7.31
C LEU A 220 23.72 -10.17 8.43
N ARG A 221 24.79 -9.58 8.97
CA ARG A 221 24.72 -8.56 10.01
C ARG A 221 23.94 -7.33 9.55
N ILE A 222 24.25 -6.79 8.37
CA ILE A 222 23.58 -5.62 7.79
C ILE A 222 22.09 -5.94 7.57
N THR A 223 21.80 -7.12 7.03
CA THR A 223 20.42 -7.57 6.78
C THR A 223 19.65 -7.71 8.08
N LEU A 224 20.22 -8.30 9.12
CA LEU A 224 19.56 -8.45 10.41
C LEU A 224 19.29 -7.08 11.06
N ILE A 225 20.25 -6.16 11.03
CA ILE A 225 20.08 -4.81 11.59
C ILE A 225 18.96 -4.05 10.87
N ALA A 226 18.81 -4.23 9.55
CA ALA A 226 17.77 -3.60 8.77
C ALA A 226 16.39 -4.28 8.94
N LEU A 227 16.35 -5.62 9.02
CA LEU A 227 15.12 -6.41 9.08
C LEU A 227 14.51 -6.47 10.48
N VAL A 228 15.32 -6.53 11.54
CA VAL A 228 14.81 -6.72 12.91
C VAL A 228 13.81 -5.64 13.34
N PRO A 229 14.07 -4.32 13.16
CA PRO A 229 13.11 -3.30 13.53
C PRO A 229 11.78 -3.43 12.78
N THR A 230 11.85 -3.72 11.47
CA THR A 230 10.67 -3.89 10.62
C THR A 230 9.87 -5.13 10.99
N MET A 231 10.54 -6.26 11.20
CA MET A 231 9.89 -7.50 11.64
C MET A 231 9.25 -7.35 13.02
N LEU A 232 9.94 -6.73 13.96
CA LEU A 232 9.41 -6.47 15.30
C LEU A 232 8.13 -5.63 15.23
N LEU A 233 8.12 -4.59 14.39
CA LEU A 233 6.93 -3.76 14.17
C LEU A 233 5.79 -4.59 13.57
N ILE A 234 6.05 -5.34 12.50
CA ILE A 234 5.05 -6.18 11.83
C ILE A 234 4.47 -7.21 12.82
N PHE A 235 5.31 -7.94 13.54
CA PHE A 235 4.86 -8.95 14.50
C PHE A 235 4.09 -8.33 15.67
N THR A 236 4.48 -7.15 16.15
CA THR A 236 3.75 -6.46 17.21
C THR A 236 2.37 -6.05 16.73
N VAL A 237 2.29 -5.40 15.56
CA VAL A 237 1.00 -4.91 15.02
C VAL A 237 0.08 -6.06 14.64
N LEU A 238 0.57 -7.02 13.84
CA LEU A 238 -0.25 -8.18 13.45
C LEU A 238 -0.60 -9.06 14.66
N GLY A 239 0.35 -9.26 15.58
CA GLY A 239 0.12 -10.05 16.79
C GLY A 239 -0.97 -9.45 17.66
N THR A 240 -0.97 -8.15 17.90
CA THR A 240 -2.02 -7.47 18.68
C THR A 240 -3.38 -7.50 17.97
N ILE A 241 -3.41 -7.42 16.64
CA ILE A 241 -4.67 -7.46 15.88
C ILE A 241 -5.26 -8.86 15.82
N LEU A 242 -4.43 -9.90 15.68
CA LEU A 242 -4.90 -11.29 15.52
C LEU A 242 -5.19 -11.98 16.85
N LEU A 243 -4.55 -11.55 17.92
CA LEU A 243 -4.74 -12.13 19.28
C LEU A 243 -5.84 -11.42 20.08
N GLY A 244 -6.35 -10.28 19.61
CA GLY A 244 -7.41 -9.48 20.26
C GLY A 244 -6.86 -8.40 21.13
#